data_5845c2090dedc4e6f6cd194b0a7a3ad2
#
_entry.id   5845c2090dedc4e6f6cd194b0a7a3ad2
#
_cell.length_a   1.000
_cell.length_b   1.000
_cell.length_c   1.000
_cell.angle_alpha   90.00
_cell.angle_beta   90.00
_cell.angle_gamma   90.00
#
_symmetry.space_group_name_H-M   'P 1'
#
loop_
_entity.id
_entity.type
_entity.pdbx_description
1 polymer ?
#
loop_
_entity_poly.entity_id
_entity_poly.type
_entity_poly.pdbx_seq_one_letter_code
_entity_poly.pdbx_strand_id
1 'polypeptide(L)'
;MTRTGALSPQSRDLAIGTMVGAAGETELDVLVVGGGVTGAGVALDAVTRGLSTGLVEQRDLASGTSSRSSKLVHGGLRYLEMLDFELVREALQERGLLLNTLAPHLVRPVPFLYPLTNPVWERAYIGAGLALYDGMASFGPLSGLGNSGLPRHRHLTRRGVARIAPDFNTDAITGAIQYYDAQVDDARLVMTIARTAASHGAHIATRVQVTGFLREGERVVGVRARDLEHDQDLVIRAKTVVNAAGVWTDDIQAMVGGRGALHVKASKGIHLVVPRDRIRSESGFIVRTEKSVLFVIPWGRHWIIGTTDTPWTYDLAHPAASKTDIEYVLEHVNAILREPLDLEDVEGVYAGLRPLLTGESDQTAGLSREHTVVTPLPGLVLIAGGKLTTYRVMAKDAVDAAAHSLGTTTNMTLRDSITDKVRLVGAEGFETRSNQRVLLARRSGLHVARIDHLLGRHGGLIDDVLDLIQQRRPLALPLEGADDYLAAEVVYAVTHEGARHLDDVLERRTRISMETFDRGVRAAPGVAKIMADELDWDEQRAKEEVDHYLRRIEAERRSQLQVTDEEADRARHEVEV
;
A
#
# COMPACT_ATOMS: atom_id res chain seq x y z
N MET A 1 12.79 -7.84 22.97
CA MET A 1 11.95 -7.26 21.92
C MET A 1 12.23 -5.77 21.86
N THR A 2 12.71 -5.26 20.75
CA THR A 2 13.00 -3.85 20.58
C THR A 2 11.68 -3.07 20.54
N ARG A 3 11.56 -2.02 21.34
CA ARG A 3 10.36 -1.14 21.44
C ARG A 3 9.91 -0.52 20.08
N THR A 4 10.72 -0.62 19.05
CA THR A 4 10.51 0.01 17.75
C THR A 4 9.90 -0.91 16.68
N GLY A 5 9.67 -2.20 16.98
CA GLY A 5 9.17 -3.16 15.99
C GLY A 5 10.09 -3.29 14.76
N ALA A 6 11.39 -3.24 14.96
CA ALA A 6 12.35 -3.38 13.88
C ALA A 6 12.26 -4.77 13.24
N LEU A 7 12.14 -4.79 11.92
CA LEU A 7 12.24 -5.99 11.10
C LEU A 7 13.65 -6.02 10.52
N SER A 8 14.50 -6.89 11.07
CA SER A 8 15.87 -7.11 10.60
C SER A 8 16.03 -8.55 10.11
N PRO A 9 17.13 -8.91 9.44
CA PRO A 9 17.42 -10.30 9.09
C PRO A 9 17.33 -11.22 10.31
N GLN A 10 17.94 -10.82 11.42
CA GLN A 10 17.97 -11.61 12.67
C GLN A 10 16.57 -11.74 13.29
N SER A 11 15.73 -10.68 13.23
CA SER A 11 14.36 -10.74 13.75
C SER A 11 13.47 -11.66 12.91
N ARG A 12 13.71 -11.75 11.59
CA ARG A 12 13.04 -12.69 10.69
C ARG A 12 13.39 -14.14 11.05
N ASP A 13 14.65 -14.44 11.20
CA ASP A 13 15.12 -15.80 11.53
C ASP A 13 14.62 -16.24 12.91
N LEU A 14 14.62 -15.32 13.87
CA LEU A 14 14.01 -15.55 15.19
C LEU A 14 12.50 -15.80 15.07
N ALA A 15 11.79 -15.02 14.25
CA ALA A 15 10.35 -15.20 14.01
C ALA A 15 10.06 -16.59 13.43
N ILE A 16 10.82 -17.04 12.42
CA ILE A 16 10.68 -18.38 11.84
C ILE A 16 10.96 -19.45 12.91
N GLY A 17 12.09 -19.34 13.62
CA GLY A 17 12.44 -20.27 14.69
C GLY A 17 11.35 -20.38 15.76
N THR A 18 10.71 -19.25 16.12
CA THR A 18 9.61 -19.23 17.09
C THR A 18 8.34 -19.87 16.53
N MET A 19 7.98 -19.58 15.26
CA MET A 19 6.78 -20.15 14.63
C MET A 19 6.88 -21.66 14.39
N VAL A 20 8.08 -22.17 14.07
CA VAL A 20 8.32 -23.60 13.86
C VAL A 20 8.44 -24.35 15.20
N GLY A 21 9.02 -23.71 16.23
CA GLY A 21 9.27 -24.31 17.54
C GLY A 21 10.30 -25.44 17.53
N ALA A 22 10.74 -25.84 18.73
CA ALA A 22 11.55 -27.05 18.87
C ALA A 22 10.64 -28.28 18.65
N ALA A 23 10.89 -29.04 17.60
CA ALA A 23 10.16 -30.27 17.27
C ALA A 23 8.64 -30.09 16.99
N GLY A 24 8.18 -28.89 16.58
CA GLY A 24 6.76 -28.63 16.27
C GLY A 24 5.88 -28.48 17.52
N GLU A 25 6.46 -28.20 18.67
CA GLU A 25 5.71 -28.03 19.93
C GLU A 25 5.04 -26.65 20.07
N THR A 26 5.45 -25.67 19.28
CA THR A 26 4.83 -24.33 19.31
C THR A 26 3.59 -24.32 18.41
N GLU A 27 2.46 -23.91 18.97
CA GLU A 27 1.22 -23.72 18.24
C GLU A 27 0.77 -22.27 18.40
N LEU A 28 0.69 -21.55 17.29
CA LEU A 28 0.16 -20.19 17.25
C LEU A 28 -1.37 -20.20 17.44
N ASP A 29 -1.93 -19.13 18.00
CA ASP A 29 -3.38 -18.94 17.97
C ASP A 29 -3.82 -18.58 16.55
N VAL A 30 -3.08 -17.67 15.88
CA VAL A 30 -3.39 -17.22 14.53
C VAL A 30 -2.13 -17.20 13.68
N LEU A 31 -2.19 -17.82 12.50
CA LEU A 31 -1.20 -17.66 11.43
C LEU A 31 -1.84 -16.91 10.26
N VAL A 32 -1.25 -15.81 9.85
CA VAL A 32 -1.69 -15.00 8.70
C VAL A 32 -0.85 -15.34 7.47
N VAL A 33 -1.50 -15.62 6.36
CA VAL A 33 -0.88 -15.85 5.05
C VAL A 33 -1.11 -14.65 4.15
N GLY A 34 -0.03 -13.95 3.82
CA GLY A 34 0.00 -12.75 2.98
C GLY A 34 0.37 -11.48 3.74
N GLY A 35 1.39 -10.76 3.23
CA GLY A 35 1.97 -9.55 3.81
C GLY A 35 1.46 -8.25 3.18
N GLY A 36 0.26 -8.24 2.61
CA GLY A 36 -0.43 -7.04 2.14
C GLY A 36 -1.06 -6.24 3.29
N VAL A 37 -1.76 -5.14 2.96
CA VAL A 37 -2.39 -4.27 3.98
C VAL A 37 -3.39 -5.04 4.85
N THR A 38 -4.14 -5.96 4.28
CA THR A 38 -5.10 -6.79 5.01
C THR A 38 -4.39 -7.71 5.98
N GLY A 39 -3.39 -8.47 5.52
CA GLY A 39 -2.68 -9.41 6.39
C GLY A 39 -1.88 -8.72 7.49
N ALA A 40 -1.20 -7.61 7.19
CA ALA A 40 -0.52 -6.80 8.21
C ALA A 40 -1.53 -6.26 9.25
N GLY A 41 -2.72 -5.82 8.79
CA GLY A 41 -3.81 -5.41 9.67
C GLY A 41 -4.32 -6.54 10.56
N VAL A 42 -4.55 -7.74 9.99
CA VAL A 42 -4.97 -8.95 10.74
C VAL A 42 -3.93 -9.32 11.79
N ALA A 43 -2.63 -9.30 11.45
CA ALA A 43 -1.57 -9.57 12.41
C ALA A 43 -1.56 -8.56 13.56
N LEU A 44 -1.77 -7.27 13.25
CA LEU A 44 -1.86 -6.22 14.27
C LEU A 44 -3.09 -6.40 15.18
N ASP A 45 -4.25 -6.64 14.58
CA ASP A 45 -5.48 -6.82 15.34
C ASP A 45 -5.41 -8.05 16.24
N ALA A 46 -4.97 -9.19 15.72
CA ALA A 46 -4.83 -10.43 16.47
C ALA A 46 -3.87 -10.29 17.65
N VAL A 47 -2.66 -9.76 17.43
CA VAL A 47 -1.65 -9.64 18.50
C VAL A 47 -2.07 -8.65 19.57
N THR A 48 -2.79 -7.57 19.23
CA THR A 48 -3.27 -6.57 20.20
C THR A 48 -4.44 -7.08 21.04
N ARG A 49 -5.14 -8.12 20.60
CA ARG A 49 -6.11 -8.88 21.41
C ARG A 49 -5.47 -9.92 22.33
N GLY A 50 -4.15 -10.10 22.24
CA GLY A 50 -3.37 -11.04 23.08
C GLY A 50 -3.22 -12.43 22.48
N LEU A 51 -3.51 -12.60 21.18
CA LEU A 51 -3.33 -13.86 20.45
C LEU A 51 -1.86 -14.02 20.05
N SER A 52 -1.29 -15.21 20.22
CA SER A 52 0.01 -15.54 19.64
C SER A 52 -0.12 -15.58 18.13
N THR A 53 0.60 -14.69 17.46
CA THR A 53 0.34 -14.38 16.04
C THR A 53 1.60 -14.49 15.20
N GLY A 54 1.53 -15.22 14.08
CA GLY A 54 2.53 -15.26 13.02
C GLY A 54 1.97 -14.68 11.72
N LEU A 55 2.85 -14.08 10.90
CA LEU A 55 2.57 -13.68 9.53
C LEU A 55 3.68 -14.17 8.62
N VAL A 56 3.28 -14.86 7.53
CA VAL A 56 4.19 -15.31 6.47
C VAL A 56 3.81 -14.67 5.14
N GLU A 57 4.84 -14.20 4.42
CA GLU A 57 4.72 -13.59 3.11
C GLU A 57 5.71 -14.24 2.14
N GLN A 58 5.23 -14.67 0.98
CA GLN A 58 6.06 -15.36 -0.03
C GLN A 58 7.18 -14.49 -0.60
N ARG A 59 6.95 -13.20 -0.72
CA ARG A 59 7.91 -12.24 -1.26
C ARG A 59 8.31 -11.22 -0.20
N ASP A 60 7.97 -9.98 -0.45
CA ASP A 60 8.17 -8.87 0.46
C ASP A 60 6.84 -8.27 0.90
N LEU A 61 6.82 -7.61 2.05
CA LEU A 61 5.65 -6.86 2.51
C LEU A 61 5.19 -5.87 1.44
N ALA A 62 3.89 -5.82 1.21
CA ALA A 62 3.25 -4.99 0.17
C ALA A 62 3.64 -5.32 -1.27
N SER A 63 4.24 -6.45 -1.59
CA SER A 63 4.72 -6.78 -2.94
C SER A 63 3.62 -6.90 -4.00
N GLY A 64 2.37 -7.17 -3.59
CA GLY A 64 1.20 -7.23 -4.48
C GLY A 64 0.49 -5.87 -4.65
N THR A 65 -0.84 -5.88 -4.57
CA THR A 65 -1.72 -4.71 -4.72
C THR A 65 -1.35 -3.55 -3.81
N SER A 66 -0.84 -3.83 -2.61
CA SER A 66 -0.66 -2.87 -1.53
C SER A 66 0.52 -1.89 -1.70
N SER A 67 1.28 -1.96 -2.79
CA SER A 67 2.27 -0.94 -3.20
C SER A 67 1.94 -0.27 -4.54
N ARG A 68 0.88 -0.74 -5.21
CA ARG A 68 0.53 -0.39 -6.58
C ARG A 68 -0.86 0.25 -6.69
N SER A 69 -1.36 0.84 -5.59
CA SER A 69 -2.63 1.56 -5.53
C SER A 69 -2.51 2.98 -6.07
N SER A 70 -3.62 3.70 -6.13
CA SER A 70 -3.64 5.16 -6.40
C SER A 70 -3.10 5.99 -5.22
N LYS A 71 -2.64 5.36 -4.14
CA LYS A 71 -2.07 5.98 -2.93
C LYS A 71 -3.00 6.96 -2.24
N LEU A 72 -4.31 6.73 -2.34
CA LEU A 72 -5.36 7.52 -1.73
C LEU A 72 -6.01 6.78 -0.55
N VAL A 73 -6.22 7.52 0.53
CA VAL A 73 -7.09 7.17 1.66
C VAL A 73 -8.31 8.07 1.54
N HIS A 74 -9.37 7.55 0.91
CA HIS A 74 -10.50 8.35 0.49
C HIS A 74 -11.84 7.74 0.90
N GLY A 75 -12.85 8.59 1.12
CA GLY A 75 -14.21 8.16 1.44
C GLY A 75 -15.00 7.62 0.26
N GLY A 76 -14.47 7.77 -0.97
CA GLY A 76 -15.13 7.27 -2.17
C GLY A 76 -16.34 8.08 -2.59
N LEU A 77 -16.17 9.36 -2.94
CA LEU A 77 -17.23 10.26 -3.38
C LEU A 77 -18.18 9.63 -4.43
N ARG A 78 -17.66 8.76 -5.32
CA ARG A 78 -18.46 8.03 -6.32
C ARG A 78 -19.55 7.14 -5.70
N TYR A 79 -19.34 6.60 -4.50
CA TYR A 79 -20.33 5.73 -3.85
C TYR A 79 -21.53 6.49 -3.32
N LEU A 80 -21.42 7.81 -3.11
CA LEU A 80 -22.59 8.65 -2.84
C LEU A 80 -23.54 8.70 -4.04
N GLU A 81 -23.02 8.67 -5.27
CA GLU A 81 -23.84 8.58 -6.47
C GLU A 81 -24.58 7.23 -6.57
N MET A 82 -24.00 6.18 -5.95
CA MET A 82 -24.59 4.83 -5.86
C MET A 82 -25.47 4.65 -4.62
N LEU A 83 -25.66 5.72 -3.81
CA LEU A 83 -26.42 5.75 -2.54
C LEU A 83 -25.90 4.78 -1.46
N ASP A 84 -24.64 4.37 -1.55
CA ASP A 84 -23.98 3.53 -0.55
C ASP A 84 -23.40 4.39 0.59
N PHE A 85 -24.29 4.86 1.45
CA PHE A 85 -23.93 5.76 2.56
C PHE A 85 -23.14 5.07 3.67
N GLU A 86 -23.34 3.78 3.87
CA GLU A 86 -22.67 3.02 4.92
C GLU A 86 -21.19 2.87 4.61
N LEU A 87 -20.86 2.45 3.39
CA LEU A 87 -19.49 2.31 2.91
C LEU A 87 -18.73 3.65 2.89
N VAL A 88 -19.42 4.74 2.52
CA VAL A 88 -18.83 6.09 2.56
C VAL A 88 -18.55 6.52 3.99
N ARG A 89 -19.50 6.30 4.92
CA ARG A 89 -19.33 6.66 6.33
C ARG A 89 -18.17 5.91 6.98
N GLU A 90 -18.09 4.61 6.76
CA GLU A 90 -16.99 3.78 7.24
C GLU A 90 -15.65 4.29 6.72
N ALA A 91 -15.54 4.48 5.39
CA ALA A 91 -14.30 4.98 4.78
C ALA A 91 -13.88 6.36 5.29
N LEU A 92 -14.84 7.26 5.56
CA LEU A 92 -14.56 8.59 6.12
C LEU A 92 -14.09 8.52 7.57
N GLN A 93 -14.65 7.61 8.37
CA GLN A 93 -14.21 7.38 9.74
C GLN A 93 -12.79 6.83 9.78
N GLU A 94 -12.49 5.81 8.98
CA GLU A 94 -11.16 5.21 8.88
C GLU A 94 -10.12 6.21 8.36
N ARG A 95 -10.47 7.03 7.35
CA ARG A 95 -9.62 8.13 6.89
C ARG A 95 -9.31 9.12 8.02
N GLY A 96 -10.31 9.51 8.79
CA GLY A 96 -10.16 10.40 9.93
C GLY A 96 -9.24 9.84 11.00
N LEU A 97 -9.37 8.55 11.33
CA LEU A 97 -8.50 7.84 12.26
C LEU A 97 -7.05 7.81 11.78
N LEU A 98 -6.82 7.45 10.52
CA LEU A 98 -5.48 7.40 9.93
C LEU A 98 -4.81 8.77 9.92
N LEU A 99 -5.54 9.81 9.50
CA LEU A 99 -5.03 11.16 9.37
C LEU A 99 -4.67 11.80 10.72
N ASN A 100 -5.52 11.62 11.73
CA ASN A 100 -5.41 12.39 12.99
C ASN A 100 -4.79 11.59 14.13
N THR A 101 -4.88 10.26 14.12
CA THR A 101 -4.55 9.43 15.28
C THR A 101 -3.53 8.35 14.99
N LEU A 102 -3.82 7.48 14.00
CA LEU A 102 -3.07 6.25 13.81
C LEU A 102 -1.74 6.49 13.07
N ALA A 103 -1.77 7.30 12.00
CA ALA A 103 -0.60 7.53 11.13
C ALA A 103 -0.46 8.98 10.65
N PRO A 104 -0.49 10.01 11.53
CA PRO A 104 -0.47 11.41 11.13
C PRO A 104 0.82 11.82 10.40
N HIS A 105 1.90 11.06 10.53
CA HIS A 105 3.15 11.28 9.81
C HIS A 105 3.10 10.78 8.36
N LEU A 106 2.28 9.76 8.06
CA LEU A 106 2.18 9.15 6.73
C LEU A 106 1.02 9.71 5.90
N VAL A 107 -0.11 9.99 6.55
CA VAL A 107 -1.35 10.37 5.86
C VAL A 107 -1.45 11.89 5.80
N ARG A 108 -1.62 12.43 4.60
CA ARG A 108 -1.63 13.88 4.35
C ARG A 108 -2.89 14.29 3.60
N PRO A 109 -3.46 15.49 3.90
CA PRO A 109 -4.55 16.06 3.12
C PRO A 109 -4.12 16.31 1.67
N VAL A 110 -4.99 16.00 0.72
CA VAL A 110 -4.82 16.31 -0.69
C VAL A 110 -6.06 16.98 -1.27
N PRO A 111 -5.95 18.18 -1.87
CA PRO A 111 -7.06 18.86 -2.53
C PRO A 111 -7.31 18.28 -3.91
N PHE A 112 -8.59 18.15 -4.27
CA PHE A 112 -9.05 17.76 -5.60
C PHE A 112 -10.04 18.77 -6.16
N LEU A 113 -9.97 19.01 -7.46
CA LEU A 113 -10.96 19.74 -8.22
C LEU A 113 -11.91 18.75 -8.89
N TYR A 114 -13.19 18.94 -8.64
CA TYR A 114 -14.28 18.30 -9.34
C TYR A 114 -14.84 19.30 -10.37
N PRO A 115 -14.54 19.16 -11.66
CA PRO A 115 -14.99 20.10 -12.69
C PRO A 115 -16.50 20.02 -12.89
N LEU A 116 -17.15 21.16 -13.11
CA LEU A 116 -18.59 21.30 -13.35
C LEU A 116 -18.82 21.78 -14.78
N THR A 117 -19.64 21.07 -15.52
CA THR A 117 -20.07 21.45 -16.89
C THR A 117 -21.38 22.21 -16.88
N ASN A 118 -22.28 21.93 -15.92
CA ASN A 118 -23.53 22.64 -15.74
C ASN A 118 -23.47 23.60 -14.53
N PRO A 119 -23.80 24.90 -14.70
CA PRO A 119 -23.61 25.90 -13.65
C PRO A 119 -24.59 25.79 -12.48
N VAL A 120 -25.77 25.18 -12.66
CA VAL A 120 -26.85 25.15 -11.66
C VAL A 120 -27.08 23.76 -11.11
N TRP A 121 -27.51 22.83 -11.95
CA TRP A 121 -27.92 21.51 -11.50
C TRP A 121 -26.77 20.69 -10.94
N GLU A 122 -25.69 20.57 -11.68
CA GLU A 122 -24.53 19.78 -11.29
C GLU A 122 -23.86 20.38 -10.04
N ARG A 123 -23.79 21.72 -9.97
CA ARG A 123 -23.27 22.42 -8.79
C ARG A 123 -24.11 22.15 -7.54
N ALA A 124 -25.42 22.15 -7.66
CA ALA A 124 -26.34 21.88 -6.55
C ALA A 124 -26.23 20.40 -6.11
N TYR A 125 -26.25 19.47 -7.06
CA TYR A 125 -26.21 18.04 -6.79
C TYR A 125 -24.88 17.60 -6.16
N ILE A 126 -23.75 17.92 -6.80
CA ILE A 126 -22.42 17.58 -6.29
C ILE A 126 -22.13 18.35 -4.99
N GLY A 127 -22.55 19.63 -4.90
CA GLY A 127 -22.42 20.43 -3.69
C GLY A 127 -23.18 19.84 -2.50
N ALA A 128 -24.40 19.33 -2.70
CA ALA A 128 -25.16 18.63 -1.66
C ALA A 128 -24.48 17.30 -1.24
N GLY A 129 -23.99 16.55 -2.23
CA GLY A 129 -23.20 15.32 -1.96
C GLY A 129 -21.95 15.59 -1.14
N LEU A 130 -21.18 16.64 -1.47
CA LEU A 130 -19.99 17.01 -0.71
C LEU A 130 -20.30 17.62 0.65
N ALA A 131 -21.42 18.34 0.80
CA ALA A 131 -21.89 18.80 2.11
C ALA A 131 -22.26 17.63 3.02
N LEU A 132 -22.88 16.58 2.47
CA LEU A 132 -23.15 15.34 3.19
C LEU A 132 -21.85 14.58 3.53
N TYR A 133 -20.90 14.53 2.60
CA TYR A 133 -19.57 13.94 2.78
C TYR A 133 -18.79 14.61 3.92
N ASP A 134 -18.73 15.95 3.92
CA ASP A 134 -18.11 16.72 4.98
C ASP A 134 -18.87 16.57 6.33
N GLY A 135 -20.21 16.50 6.27
CA GLY A 135 -21.06 16.23 7.44
C GLY A 135 -20.77 14.87 8.04
N MET A 136 -20.78 13.80 7.25
CA MET A 136 -20.49 12.43 7.74
C MET A 136 -19.06 12.32 8.31
N ALA A 137 -18.08 13.03 7.73
CA ALA A 137 -16.73 13.09 8.27
C ALA A 137 -16.64 13.79 9.64
N SER A 138 -17.62 14.67 9.96
CA SER A 138 -17.63 15.48 11.18
C SER A 138 -18.44 14.85 12.33
N PHE A 139 -19.36 13.92 12.07
CA PHE A 139 -20.32 13.37 13.02
C PHE A 139 -20.06 11.91 13.42
N GLY A 140 -18.82 11.43 13.49
CA GLY A 140 -18.51 10.09 14.00
C GLY A 140 -18.49 10.00 15.54
N PRO A 141 -18.73 8.82 16.16
CA PRO A 141 -18.69 8.63 17.62
C PRO A 141 -17.32 8.93 18.25
N LEU A 142 -16.26 9.03 17.45
CA LEU A 142 -14.92 9.49 17.84
C LEU A 142 -14.71 11.00 17.66
N SER A 143 -15.73 11.72 17.21
CA SER A 143 -15.73 13.18 16.99
C SER A 143 -15.76 14.02 18.28
N GLY A 144 -15.43 13.45 19.43
CA GLY A 144 -15.12 14.24 20.63
C GLY A 144 -14.07 15.33 20.38
N LEU A 145 -13.47 15.36 19.20
CA LEU A 145 -12.49 16.36 18.71
C LEU A 145 -13.03 17.25 17.58
N GLY A 146 -14.28 17.17 17.16
CA GLY A 146 -14.96 18.18 16.34
C GLY A 146 -14.29 18.65 15.03
N ASN A 147 -13.23 17.97 14.56
CA ASN A 147 -12.49 18.39 13.38
C ASN A 147 -12.06 17.17 12.56
N SER A 148 -12.56 17.06 11.32
CA SER A 148 -12.16 16.00 10.38
C SER A 148 -10.68 16.05 9.99
N GLY A 149 -9.92 17.04 10.46
CA GLY A 149 -8.55 17.31 10.05
C GLY A 149 -8.42 17.85 8.62
N LEU A 150 -9.53 17.95 7.89
CA LEU A 150 -9.58 18.39 6.50
C LEU A 150 -10.36 19.69 6.35
N PRO A 151 -9.93 20.60 5.45
CA PRO A 151 -10.72 21.77 5.08
C PRO A 151 -12.05 21.35 4.42
N ARG A 152 -13.09 22.15 4.63
CA ARG A 152 -14.38 21.96 3.95
C ARG A 152 -14.27 22.21 2.46
N HIS A 153 -15.17 21.60 1.68
CA HIS A 153 -15.27 21.88 0.27
C HIS A 153 -15.61 23.37 -0.01
N ARG A 154 -15.19 23.85 -1.15
CA ARG A 154 -15.48 25.22 -1.60
C ARG A 154 -15.80 25.26 -3.09
N HIS A 155 -16.76 26.11 -3.44
CA HIS A 155 -17.17 26.34 -4.82
C HIS A 155 -16.25 27.36 -5.49
N LEU A 156 -15.74 27.02 -6.67
CA LEU A 156 -14.88 27.88 -7.46
C LEU A 156 -15.59 28.28 -8.76
N THR A 157 -15.43 29.55 -9.11
CA THR A 157 -15.78 30.04 -10.46
C THR A 157 -14.71 29.59 -11.46
N ARG A 158 -15.00 29.70 -12.76
CA ARG A 158 -14.02 29.44 -13.82
C ARG A 158 -12.71 30.23 -13.62
N ARG A 159 -12.81 31.52 -13.24
CA ARG A 159 -11.63 32.34 -12.89
C ARG A 159 -10.89 31.83 -11.66
N GLY A 160 -11.62 31.32 -10.68
CA GLY A 160 -11.05 30.70 -9.50
C GLY A 160 -10.24 29.44 -9.82
N VAL A 161 -10.77 28.60 -10.71
CA VAL A 161 -10.05 27.41 -11.21
C VAL A 161 -8.80 27.82 -11.98
N ALA A 162 -8.88 28.73 -12.93
CA ALA A 162 -7.73 29.20 -13.72
C ALA A 162 -6.59 29.77 -12.87
N ARG A 163 -6.89 30.29 -11.66
CA ARG A 163 -5.87 30.81 -10.75
C ARG A 163 -5.09 29.72 -10.02
N ILE A 164 -5.77 28.65 -9.56
CA ILE A 164 -5.14 27.58 -8.78
C ILE A 164 -4.66 26.41 -9.65
N ALA A 165 -5.15 26.31 -10.87
CA ALA A 165 -4.81 25.30 -11.85
C ALA A 165 -4.73 25.93 -13.25
N PRO A 166 -3.65 26.72 -13.53
CA PRO A 166 -3.50 27.46 -14.78
C PRO A 166 -3.49 26.57 -16.03
N ASP A 167 -2.98 25.34 -15.92
CA ASP A 167 -2.87 24.41 -17.04
C ASP A 167 -4.13 23.57 -17.25
N PHE A 168 -5.14 23.74 -16.40
CA PHE A 168 -6.43 23.12 -16.62
C PHE A 168 -7.20 23.87 -17.73
N ASN A 169 -7.72 23.11 -18.69
CA ASN A 169 -8.57 23.69 -19.76
C ASN A 169 -9.93 24.07 -19.18
N THR A 170 -10.10 25.38 -18.94
CA THR A 170 -11.34 25.91 -18.35
C THR A 170 -12.43 26.16 -19.38
N ASP A 171 -12.22 25.92 -20.69
CA ASP A 171 -13.20 26.27 -21.74
C ASP A 171 -14.43 25.37 -21.73
N ALA A 172 -14.26 24.11 -21.32
CA ALA A 172 -15.34 23.13 -21.23
C ALA A 172 -16.09 23.15 -19.88
N ILE A 173 -15.71 24.02 -18.91
CA ILE A 173 -16.31 24.04 -17.57
C ILE A 173 -16.91 25.37 -17.21
N THR A 174 -17.90 25.35 -16.31
CA THR A 174 -18.54 26.53 -15.71
C THR A 174 -17.92 26.92 -14.36
N GLY A 175 -17.12 26.02 -13.77
CA GLY A 175 -16.43 26.16 -12.50
C GLY A 175 -16.01 24.79 -11.96
N ALA A 176 -15.65 24.72 -10.69
CA ALA A 176 -15.34 23.47 -10.02
C ALA A 176 -15.76 23.52 -8.54
N ILE A 177 -15.83 22.36 -7.91
CA ILE A 177 -15.83 22.26 -6.45
C ILE A 177 -14.49 21.69 -6.04
N GLN A 178 -13.78 22.39 -5.15
CA GLN A 178 -12.60 21.87 -4.51
C GLN A 178 -13.00 21.16 -3.23
N TYR A 179 -12.60 19.92 -3.08
CA TYR A 179 -12.78 19.12 -1.87
C TYR A 179 -11.48 18.47 -1.46
N TYR A 180 -11.45 17.81 -0.31
CA TYR A 180 -10.25 17.21 0.24
C TYR A 180 -10.46 15.72 0.54
N ASP A 181 -9.49 14.94 0.15
CA ASP A 181 -9.28 13.58 0.63
C ASP A 181 -7.89 13.45 1.25
N ALA A 182 -7.40 12.25 1.47
CA ALA A 182 -6.08 12.03 2.03
C ALA A 182 -5.23 11.11 1.13
N GLN A 183 -3.92 11.26 1.25
CA GLN A 183 -2.92 10.52 0.50
C GLN A 183 -1.95 9.83 1.46
N VAL A 184 -1.46 8.65 1.05
CA VAL A 184 -0.48 7.87 1.79
C VAL A 184 0.45 7.12 0.84
N ASP A 185 1.71 6.95 1.21
CA ASP A 185 2.55 5.91 0.61
C ASP A 185 2.03 4.54 1.09
N ASP A 186 1.40 3.81 0.18
CA ASP A 186 0.70 2.56 0.48
C ASP A 186 1.66 1.46 0.99
N ALA A 187 2.82 1.26 0.38
CA ALA A 187 3.79 0.29 0.88
C ALA A 187 4.36 0.70 2.24
N ARG A 188 4.62 1.99 2.43
CA ARG A 188 5.08 2.52 3.72
C ARG A 188 4.04 2.32 4.81
N LEU A 189 2.75 2.50 4.50
CA LEU A 189 1.66 2.21 5.45
C LEU A 189 1.66 0.73 5.85
N VAL A 190 1.74 -0.20 4.90
CA VAL A 190 1.79 -1.64 5.19
C VAL A 190 3.00 -2.00 6.05
N MET A 191 4.18 -1.48 5.69
CA MET A 191 5.40 -1.66 6.46
C MET A 191 5.23 -1.19 7.90
N THR A 192 4.62 -0.03 8.08
CA THR A 192 4.39 0.56 9.39
C THR A 192 3.39 -0.25 10.22
N ILE A 193 2.34 -0.79 9.59
CA ILE A 193 1.38 -1.69 10.25
C ILE A 193 2.08 -2.99 10.69
N ALA A 194 2.86 -3.63 9.81
CA ALA A 194 3.58 -4.85 10.12
C ALA A 194 4.61 -4.65 11.26
N ARG A 195 5.35 -3.53 11.23
CA ARG A 195 6.27 -3.14 12.31
C ARG A 195 5.54 -2.89 13.63
N THR A 196 4.34 -2.29 13.57
CA THR A 196 3.51 -2.10 14.75
C THR A 196 3.06 -3.45 15.31
N ALA A 197 2.64 -4.39 14.46
CA ALA A 197 2.31 -5.74 14.89
C ALA A 197 3.52 -6.43 15.56
N ALA A 198 4.72 -6.33 14.96
CA ALA A 198 5.94 -6.86 15.53
C ALA A 198 6.30 -6.23 16.89
N SER A 199 6.06 -4.92 17.07
CA SER A 199 6.29 -4.23 18.36
C SER A 199 5.36 -4.72 19.48
N HIS A 200 4.21 -5.26 19.11
CA HIS A 200 3.26 -5.92 20.01
C HIS A 200 3.49 -7.43 20.18
N GLY A 201 4.49 -7.99 19.49
CA GLY A 201 4.91 -9.39 19.65
C GLY A 201 4.49 -10.34 18.52
N ALA A 202 3.95 -9.83 17.41
CA ALA A 202 3.73 -10.66 16.24
C ALA A 202 5.04 -11.10 15.58
N HIS A 203 5.09 -12.34 15.10
CA HIS A 203 6.22 -12.94 14.39
C HIS A 203 6.03 -12.73 12.88
N ILE A 204 6.85 -11.87 12.26
CA ILE A 204 6.74 -11.51 10.85
C ILE A 204 7.89 -12.14 10.07
N ALA A 205 7.57 -12.93 9.04
CA ALA A 205 8.57 -13.55 8.17
C ALA A 205 8.18 -13.34 6.68
N THR A 206 9.04 -12.63 5.96
CA THR A 206 9.00 -12.53 4.50
C THR A 206 9.80 -13.65 3.86
N ARG A 207 9.65 -13.87 2.54
CA ARG A 207 10.29 -14.97 1.80
C ARG A 207 9.93 -16.35 2.34
N VAL A 208 8.71 -16.50 2.84
CA VAL A 208 8.15 -17.77 3.30
C VAL A 208 6.91 -18.10 2.49
N GLN A 209 7.02 -19.08 1.61
CA GLN A 209 5.95 -19.54 0.72
C GLN A 209 5.15 -20.65 1.39
N VAL A 210 3.84 -20.46 1.54
CA VAL A 210 2.94 -21.56 1.91
C VAL A 210 2.79 -22.52 0.73
N THR A 211 3.05 -23.81 0.96
CA THR A 211 3.02 -24.87 -0.04
C THR A 211 1.87 -25.87 0.18
N GLY A 212 1.16 -25.76 1.31
CA GLY A 212 0.02 -26.59 1.63
C GLY A 212 -0.48 -26.41 3.05
N PHE A 213 -1.61 -27.02 3.36
CA PHE A 213 -2.21 -26.99 4.70
C PHE A 213 -1.95 -28.28 5.48
N LEU A 214 -1.81 -28.16 6.80
CA LEU A 214 -1.86 -29.26 7.73
C LEU A 214 -3.31 -29.47 8.16
N ARG A 215 -3.74 -30.73 8.21
CA ARG A 215 -5.12 -31.07 8.57
C ARG A 215 -5.17 -32.18 9.61
N GLU A 216 -6.11 -32.08 10.54
CA GLU A 216 -6.54 -33.13 11.45
C GLU A 216 -8.04 -33.37 11.22
N GLY A 217 -8.39 -34.42 10.49
CA GLY A 217 -9.73 -34.62 9.96
C GLY A 217 -10.10 -33.50 8.97
N GLU A 218 -11.19 -32.77 9.25
CA GLU A 218 -11.63 -31.63 8.45
C GLU A 218 -11.00 -30.30 8.92
N ARG A 219 -10.37 -30.28 10.10
CA ARG A 219 -9.82 -29.07 10.67
C ARG A 219 -8.44 -28.76 10.08
N VAL A 220 -8.23 -27.48 9.72
CA VAL A 220 -6.90 -26.94 9.42
C VAL A 220 -6.21 -26.64 10.76
N VAL A 221 -4.96 -27.12 10.91
CA VAL A 221 -4.14 -27.00 12.12
C VAL A 221 -2.76 -26.40 11.82
N GLY A 222 -2.61 -25.72 10.70
CA GLY A 222 -1.38 -25.06 10.29
C GLY A 222 -1.09 -25.18 8.80
N VAL A 223 0.16 -24.91 8.45
CA VAL A 223 0.63 -24.91 7.07
C VAL A 223 1.97 -25.64 6.92
N ARG A 224 2.22 -26.21 5.73
CA ARG A 224 3.56 -26.46 5.21
C ARG A 224 4.00 -25.21 4.46
N ALA A 225 5.25 -24.84 4.62
CA ALA A 225 5.82 -23.69 3.95
C ALA A 225 7.27 -23.97 3.56
N ARG A 226 7.85 -23.11 2.72
CA ARG A 226 9.25 -23.13 2.33
C ARG A 226 9.87 -21.77 2.60
N ASP A 227 10.97 -21.75 3.32
CA ASP A 227 11.84 -20.57 3.45
C ASP A 227 12.63 -20.42 2.15
N LEU A 228 12.35 -19.38 1.38
CA LEU A 228 12.96 -19.14 0.08
C LEU A 228 14.37 -18.52 0.19
N GLU A 229 14.74 -18.00 1.37
CA GLU A 229 16.10 -17.50 1.62
C GLU A 229 17.11 -18.62 1.91
N HIS A 230 16.66 -19.61 2.66
CA HIS A 230 17.53 -20.71 3.09
C HIS A 230 17.20 -22.04 2.40
N ASP A 231 16.25 -22.03 1.47
CA ASP A 231 15.78 -23.22 0.74
C ASP A 231 15.36 -24.38 1.67
N GLN A 232 14.64 -24.06 2.75
CA GLN A 232 14.26 -24.99 3.81
C GLN A 232 12.77 -25.19 3.91
N ASP A 233 12.33 -26.44 4.04
CA ASP A 233 10.92 -26.76 4.31
C ASP A 233 10.59 -26.49 5.78
N LEU A 234 9.43 -25.89 6.01
CA LEU A 234 8.92 -25.49 7.31
C LEU A 234 7.55 -26.12 7.59
N VAL A 235 7.31 -26.40 8.86
CA VAL A 235 5.99 -26.78 9.38
C VAL A 235 5.61 -25.79 10.46
N ILE A 236 4.52 -25.04 10.24
CA ILE A 236 4.02 -24.04 11.18
C ILE A 236 2.64 -24.47 11.65
N ARG A 237 2.49 -24.78 12.94
CA ARG A 237 1.20 -25.13 13.55
C ARG A 237 0.47 -23.90 14.02
N ALA A 238 -0.83 -23.85 13.79
CA ALA A 238 -1.70 -22.79 14.25
C ALA A 238 -3.14 -23.30 14.46
N LYS A 239 -3.81 -22.83 15.50
CA LYS A 239 -5.21 -23.14 15.78
C LYS A 239 -6.15 -22.60 14.70
N THR A 240 -5.79 -21.46 14.10
CA THR A 240 -6.50 -20.85 12.98
C THR A 240 -5.52 -20.23 11.99
N VAL A 241 -5.73 -20.49 10.71
CA VAL A 241 -5.01 -19.85 9.60
C VAL A 241 -5.94 -18.83 8.94
N VAL A 242 -5.47 -17.60 8.76
CA VAL A 242 -6.17 -16.54 8.04
C VAL A 242 -5.51 -16.34 6.69
N ASN A 243 -6.20 -16.67 5.60
CA ASN A 243 -5.76 -16.38 4.25
C ASN A 243 -6.14 -14.94 3.89
N ALA A 244 -5.14 -14.07 3.79
CA ALA A 244 -5.22 -12.67 3.38
C ALA A 244 -4.35 -12.40 2.12
N ALA A 245 -4.25 -13.39 1.22
CA ALA A 245 -3.36 -13.37 0.06
C ALA A 245 -3.86 -12.49 -1.12
N GLY A 246 -4.97 -11.75 -0.97
CA GLY A 246 -5.46 -10.79 -1.95
C GLY A 246 -5.81 -11.46 -3.29
N VAL A 247 -5.13 -11.11 -4.38
CA VAL A 247 -5.40 -11.69 -5.72
C VAL A 247 -5.04 -13.19 -5.82
N TRP A 248 -4.23 -13.71 -4.89
CA TRP A 248 -3.86 -15.15 -4.80
C TRP A 248 -4.77 -15.95 -3.85
N THR A 249 -5.89 -15.37 -3.40
CA THR A 249 -6.81 -16.05 -2.48
C THR A 249 -7.28 -17.39 -3.03
N ASP A 250 -7.56 -17.48 -4.33
CA ASP A 250 -8.03 -18.70 -4.99
C ASP A 250 -6.93 -19.77 -5.03
N ASP A 251 -5.67 -19.39 -5.28
CA ASP A 251 -4.53 -20.32 -5.30
C ASP A 251 -4.30 -20.94 -3.92
N ILE A 252 -4.37 -20.12 -2.87
CA ILE A 252 -4.19 -20.59 -1.50
C ILE A 252 -5.36 -21.47 -1.07
N GLN A 253 -6.61 -21.12 -1.38
CA GLN A 253 -7.74 -21.98 -1.02
C GLN A 253 -7.76 -23.28 -1.81
N ALA A 254 -7.24 -23.31 -3.03
CA ALA A 254 -7.15 -24.54 -3.83
C ALA A 254 -6.25 -25.60 -3.17
N MET A 255 -5.25 -25.19 -2.38
CA MET A 255 -4.37 -26.11 -1.64
C MET A 255 -5.10 -26.91 -0.55
N VAL A 256 -6.27 -26.46 -0.11
CA VAL A 256 -7.09 -27.16 0.91
C VAL A 256 -7.91 -28.29 0.30
N GLY A 257 -8.20 -28.21 -0.98
CA GLY A 257 -9.10 -29.10 -1.71
C GLY A 257 -10.57 -28.75 -1.52
N GLY A 258 -11.40 -29.04 -2.51
CA GLY A 258 -12.82 -28.71 -2.50
C GLY A 258 -13.20 -27.55 -3.42
N ARG A 259 -14.48 -27.18 -3.46
CA ARG A 259 -14.95 -26.01 -4.20
C ARG A 259 -14.58 -24.76 -3.41
N GLY A 260 -14.02 -23.75 -4.09
CA GLY A 260 -13.67 -22.46 -3.48
C GLY A 260 -14.89 -21.77 -2.85
N ALA A 261 -14.71 -21.23 -1.64
CA ALA A 261 -15.74 -20.48 -0.94
C ALA A 261 -15.79 -19.00 -1.37
N LEU A 262 -14.67 -18.48 -1.86
CA LEU A 262 -14.54 -17.15 -2.47
C LEU A 262 -13.92 -17.31 -3.86
N HIS A 263 -14.30 -16.41 -4.76
CA HIS A 263 -13.67 -16.28 -6.07
C HIS A 263 -13.27 -14.85 -6.30
N VAL A 264 -11.98 -14.64 -6.59
CA VAL A 264 -11.38 -13.33 -6.82
C VAL A 264 -11.06 -13.16 -8.30
N LYS A 265 -11.66 -12.13 -8.92
CA LYS A 265 -11.26 -11.67 -10.26
C LYS A 265 -10.26 -10.53 -10.12
N ALA A 266 -9.14 -10.63 -10.80
CA ALA A 266 -8.17 -9.55 -10.85
C ALA A 266 -8.60 -8.50 -11.89
N SER A 267 -8.58 -7.22 -11.50
CA SER A 267 -8.74 -6.10 -12.40
C SER A 267 -7.49 -5.24 -12.38
N LYS A 268 -6.88 -5.09 -13.56
CA LYS A 268 -5.68 -4.28 -13.74
C LYS A 268 -6.01 -2.79 -13.76
N GLY A 269 -5.21 -2.01 -13.04
CA GLY A 269 -5.20 -0.55 -13.09
C GLY A 269 -3.78 -0.05 -13.21
N ILE A 270 -3.50 0.76 -14.25
CA ILE A 270 -2.19 1.38 -14.42
C ILE A 270 -2.16 2.83 -13.94
N HIS A 271 -0.97 3.29 -13.59
CA HIS A 271 -0.73 4.70 -13.28
C HIS A 271 0.54 5.17 -13.99
N LEU A 272 0.48 6.39 -14.50
CA LEU A 272 1.63 7.11 -15.02
C LEU A 272 2.19 8.03 -13.94
N VAL A 273 3.50 8.19 -13.92
CA VAL A 273 4.21 9.16 -13.07
C VAL A 273 4.85 10.19 -13.96
N VAL A 274 4.53 11.46 -13.74
CA VAL A 274 4.93 12.59 -14.58
C VAL A 274 5.54 13.67 -13.68
N PRO A 275 6.59 14.40 -14.11
CA PRO A 275 7.17 15.50 -13.33
C PRO A 275 6.16 16.56 -12.92
N ARG A 276 6.34 17.13 -11.74
CA ARG A 276 5.41 18.10 -11.16
C ARG A 276 5.26 19.38 -11.99
N ASP A 277 6.30 19.82 -12.66
CA ASP A 277 6.37 21.03 -13.46
C ASP A 277 5.65 20.93 -14.81
N ARG A 278 5.30 19.69 -15.26
CA ARG A 278 4.51 19.48 -16.47
C ARG A 278 3.04 19.90 -16.32
N ILE A 279 2.51 19.96 -15.09
CA ILE A 279 1.16 20.43 -14.83
C ILE A 279 1.19 21.43 -13.67
N ARG A 280 1.00 22.71 -13.98
CA ARG A 280 0.92 23.76 -12.95
C ARG A 280 -0.46 23.74 -12.31
N SER A 281 -0.53 23.16 -11.12
CA SER A 281 -1.72 23.14 -10.29
C SER A 281 -1.37 22.95 -8.81
N GLU A 282 -2.16 23.61 -7.95
CA GLU A 282 -2.13 23.42 -6.50
C GLU A 282 -3.01 22.25 -6.04
N SER A 283 -3.88 21.75 -6.93
CA SER A 283 -4.86 20.68 -6.62
C SER A 283 -4.76 19.56 -7.63
N GLY A 284 -5.05 18.35 -7.19
CA GLY A 284 -5.35 17.24 -8.08
C GLY A 284 -6.67 17.45 -8.85
N PHE A 285 -6.92 16.56 -9.79
CA PHE A 285 -8.14 16.60 -10.62
C PHE A 285 -8.83 15.24 -10.62
N ILE A 286 -10.15 15.27 -10.77
CA ILE A 286 -10.94 14.11 -11.16
C ILE A 286 -11.37 14.29 -12.60
N VAL A 287 -11.08 13.31 -13.43
CA VAL A 287 -11.49 13.24 -14.82
C VAL A 287 -12.50 12.13 -14.96
N ARG A 288 -13.69 12.43 -15.42
CA ARG A 288 -14.67 11.40 -15.76
C ARG A 288 -14.27 10.76 -17.09
N THR A 289 -14.26 9.44 -17.13
CA THR A 289 -14.13 8.66 -18.34
C THR A 289 -15.43 7.92 -18.62
N GLU A 290 -15.57 7.33 -19.78
CA GLU A 290 -16.77 6.59 -20.17
C GLU A 290 -17.06 5.40 -19.24
N LYS A 291 -16.02 4.79 -18.68
CA LYS A 291 -16.13 3.56 -17.86
C LYS A 291 -15.89 3.81 -16.37
N SER A 292 -15.16 4.88 -16.00
CA SER A 292 -14.68 5.07 -14.64
C SER A 292 -14.34 6.54 -14.37
N VAL A 293 -13.47 6.76 -13.40
CA VAL A 293 -12.84 8.05 -13.10
C VAL A 293 -11.33 7.89 -13.11
N LEU A 294 -10.65 8.88 -13.67
CA LEU A 294 -9.20 8.99 -13.66
C LEU A 294 -8.83 10.13 -12.70
N PHE A 295 -7.81 9.90 -11.90
CA PHE A 295 -7.28 10.89 -10.97
C PHE A 295 -5.94 11.43 -11.48
N VAL A 296 -5.72 12.72 -11.30
CA VAL A 296 -4.41 13.38 -11.39
C VAL A 296 -4.04 13.79 -9.97
N ILE A 297 -3.11 13.08 -9.37
CA ILE A 297 -2.83 13.14 -7.94
C ILE A 297 -1.45 13.79 -7.73
N PRO A 298 -1.34 14.86 -6.92
CA PRO A 298 -0.04 15.41 -6.59
C PRO A 298 0.76 14.43 -5.72
N TRP A 299 2.00 14.13 -6.10
CA TRP A 299 2.88 13.21 -5.41
C TRP A 299 4.30 13.76 -5.32
N GLY A 300 4.64 14.41 -4.22
CA GLY A 300 5.97 15.02 -4.07
C GLY A 300 6.31 15.95 -5.24
N ARG A 301 7.37 15.60 -5.97
CA ARG A 301 7.84 16.30 -7.16
C ARG A 301 7.21 15.78 -8.46
N HIS A 302 6.16 14.98 -8.36
CA HIS A 302 5.52 14.31 -9.49
C HIS A 302 3.99 14.47 -9.46
N TRP A 303 3.36 13.99 -10.50
CA TRP A 303 1.95 13.65 -10.58
C TRP A 303 1.79 12.15 -10.79
N ILE A 304 0.84 11.54 -10.10
CA ILE A 304 0.36 10.19 -10.39
C ILE A 304 -0.95 10.33 -11.15
N ILE A 305 -1.02 9.77 -12.35
CA ILE A 305 -2.17 9.86 -13.24
C ILE A 305 -2.71 8.44 -13.49
N GLY A 306 -3.95 8.17 -13.14
CA GLY A 306 -4.59 6.85 -13.29
C GLY A 306 -6.00 6.85 -12.73
N THR A 307 -6.80 5.84 -13.01
CA THR A 307 -6.33 4.51 -13.37
C THR A 307 -7.22 3.88 -14.44
N THR A 308 -6.70 2.90 -15.15
CA THR A 308 -7.51 2.00 -15.99
C THR A 308 -8.31 1.00 -15.14
N ASP A 309 -9.23 0.28 -15.76
CA ASP A 309 -10.01 -0.80 -15.15
C ASP A 309 -10.27 -1.88 -16.20
N THR A 310 -9.32 -2.84 -16.32
CA THR A 310 -9.34 -3.89 -17.33
C THR A 310 -9.24 -5.26 -16.66
N PRO A 311 -10.04 -6.28 -17.08
CA PRO A 311 -9.89 -7.64 -16.59
C PRO A 311 -8.47 -8.16 -16.80
N TRP A 312 -7.92 -8.90 -15.83
CA TRP A 312 -6.59 -9.47 -15.91
C TRP A 312 -6.61 -10.96 -15.61
N THR A 313 -6.10 -11.76 -16.54
CA THR A 313 -6.10 -13.24 -16.46
C THR A 313 -4.72 -13.85 -16.65
N TYR A 314 -3.69 -13.02 -16.66
CA TYR A 314 -2.28 -13.39 -16.84
C TYR A 314 -1.54 -13.44 -15.51
N ASP A 315 -0.22 -13.29 -15.49
CA ASP A 315 0.57 -13.35 -14.26
C ASP A 315 0.12 -12.32 -13.21
N LEU A 316 -0.13 -12.81 -12.00
CA LEU A 316 -0.62 -11.98 -10.89
C LEU A 316 0.52 -11.24 -10.18
N ALA A 317 1.75 -11.70 -10.33
CA ALA A 317 2.90 -11.18 -9.61
C ALA A 317 3.41 -9.86 -10.19
N HIS A 318 3.47 -9.80 -11.53
CA HIS A 318 4.03 -8.69 -12.27
C HIS A 318 3.08 -8.24 -13.39
N PRO A 319 1.88 -7.72 -13.04
CA PRO A 319 0.96 -7.23 -14.05
C PRO A 319 1.65 -6.18 -14.92
N ALA A 320 1.48 -6.31 -16.22
CA ALA A 320 2.11 -5.45 -17.19
C ALA A 320 1.18 -4.30 -17.64
N ALA A 321 1.74 -3.12 -17.81
CA ALA A 321 1.07 -2.03 -18.50
C ALA A 321 1.36 -2.16 -20.00
N SER A 322 0.32 -2.22 -20.83
CA SER A 322 0.45 -2.21 -22.28
C SER A 322 0.52 -0.79 -22.84
N LYS A 323 0.98 -0.63 -24.07
CA LYS A 323 0.95 0.64 -24.79
C LYS A 323 -0.46 1.22 -24.85
N THR A 324 -1.46 0.37 -25.09
CA THR A 324 -2.87 0.76 -25.15
C THR A 324 -3.35 1.36 -23.80
N ASP A 325 -2.92 0.80 -22.67
CA ASP A 325 -3.24 1.38 -21.36
C ASP A 325 -2.64 2.77 -21.18
N ILE A 326 -1.38 2.95 -21.59
CA ILE A 326 -0.67 4.23 -21.45
C ILE A 326 -1.32 5.29 -22.34
N GLU A 327 -1.62 4.96 -23.60
CA GLU A 327 -2.30 5.83 -24.54
C GLU A 327 -3.70 6.23 -24.04
N TYR A 328 -4.45 5.29 -23.46
CA TYR A 328 -5.75 5.57 -22.84
C TYR A 328 -5.65 6.61 -21.73
N VAL A 329 -4.68 6.47 -20.83
CA VAL A 329 -4.51 7.43 -19.72
C VAL A 329 -4.09 8.80 -20.24
N LEU A 330 -3.15 8.86 -21.20
CA LEU A 330 -2.70 10.12 -21.81
C LEU A 330 -3.83 10.82 -22.58
N GLU A 331 -4.62 10.09 -23.36
CA GLU A 331 -5.77 10.66 -24.09
C GLU A 331 -6.76 11.36 -23.13
N HIS A 332 -7.14 10.67 -22.05
CA HIS A 332 -8.13 11.21 -21.11
C HIS A 332 -7.61 12.38 -20.28
N VAL A 333 -6.35 12.36 -19.86
CA VAL A 333 -5.79 13.50 -19.12
C VAL A 333 -5.57 14.70 -20.04
N ASN A 334 -5.16 14.48 -21.29
CA ASN A 334 -4.94 15.55 -22.27
C ASN A 334 -6.24 16.27 -22.65
N ALA A 335 -7.39 15.60 -22.56
CA ALA A 335 -8.69 16.23 -22.79
C ALA A 335 -8.99 17.40 -21.82
N ILE A 336 -8.35 17.41 -20.65
CA ILE A 336 -8.54 18.45 -19.62
C ILE A 336 -7.35 19.39 -19.46
N LEU A 337 -6.24 19.13 -20.11
CA LEU A 337 -5.04 19.96 -20.06
C LEU A 337 -4.99 20.96 -21.23
N ARG A 338 -4.34 22.10 -21.01
CA ARG A 338 -4.06 23.08 -22.07
C ARG A 338 -2.86 22.68 -22.92
N GLU A 339 -1.84 22.16 -22.27
CA GLU A 339 -0.64 21.62 -22.91
C GLU A 339 -0.68 20.10 -22.73
N PRO A 340 -0.74 19.34 -23.82
CA PRO A 340 -0.81 17.89 -23.72
C PRO A 340 0.50 17.30 -23.18
N LEU A 341 0.37 16.18 -22.48
CA LEU A 341 1.47 15.30 -22.09
C LEU A 341 1.71 14.30 -23.22
N ASP A 342 2.95 13.90 -23.39
CA ASP A 342 3.36 12.82 -24.28
C ASP A 342 4.13 11.71 -23.54
N LEU A 343 4.59 10.69 -24.26
CA LEU A 343 5.34 9.58 -23.67
C LEU A 343 6.68 10.01 -23.10
N GLU A 344 7.29 11.08 -23.59
CA GLU A 344 8.59 11.59 -23.12
C GLU A 344 8.45 12.26 -21.75
N ASP A 345 7.22 12.68 -21.39
CA ASP A 345 6.91 13.23 -20.06
C ASP A 345 6.74 12.15 -18.99
N VAL A 346 6.60 10.88 -19.38
CA VAL A 346 6.34 9.78 -18.45
C VAL A 346 7.63 9.26 -17.84
N GLU A 347 7.88 9.58 -16.59
CA GLU A 347 9.04 9.08 -15.84
C GLU A 347 8.83 7.66 -15.32
N GLY A 348 7.60 7.33 -14.92
CA GLY A 348 7.24 6.05 -14.32
C GLY A 348 5.90 5.51 -14.82
N VAL A 349 5.81 4.18 -14.88
CA VAL A 349 4.55 3.47 -15.08
C VAL A 349 4.50 2.32 -14.09
N TYR A 350 3.38 2.13 -13.41
CA TYR A 350 3.17 0.93 -12.62
C TYR A 350 1.76 0.38 -12.80
N ALA A 351 1.64 -0.94 -12.74
CA ALA A 351 0.38 -1.66 -12.83
C ALA A 351 0.09 -2.39 -11.51
N GLY A 352 -1.15 -2.30 -11.04
CA GLY A 352 -1.64 -3.01 -9.86
C GLY A 352 -2.92 -3.77 -10.16
N LEU A 353 -3.15 -4.84 -9.41
CA LEU A 353 -4.35 -5.67 -9.53
C LEU A 353 -5.29 -5.42 -8.35
N ARG A 354 -6.56 -5.19 -8.63
CA ARG A 354 -7.62 -5.13 -7.63
C ARG A 354 -8.20 -6.52 -7.42
N PRO A 355 -8.24 -7.05 -6.19
CA PRO A 355 -8.93 -8.29 -5.88
C PRO A 355 -10.43 -8.01 -5.77
N LEU A 356 -11.18 -8.21 -6.85
CA LEU A 356 -12.63 -8.02 -6.89
C LEU A 356 -13.32 -9.35 -6.62
N LEU A 357 -14.31 -9.34 -5.73
CA LEU A 357 -15.13 -10.52 -5.48
C LEU A 357 -16.12 -10.71 -6.63
N THR A 358 -16.26 -11.95 -7.10
CA THR A 358 -17.25 -12.29 -8.12
C THR A 358 -18.65 -12.16 -7.54
N GLY A 359 -19.44 -11.24 -8.13
CA GLY A 359 -20.87 -11.11 -7.93
C GLY A 359 -21.64 -11.63 -9.15
N GLU A 360 -22.91 -11.29 -9.25
CA GLU A 360 -23.78 -11.65 -10.39
C GLU A 360 -23.41 -10.94 -11.71
N SER A 361 -22.46 -9.97 -11.67
CA SER A 361 -22.05 -9.18 -12.84
C SER A 361 -20.71 -9.64 -13.41
N ASP A 362 -20.64 -9.81 -14.73
CA ASP A 362 -19.40 -10.11 -15.44
C ASP A 362 -18.51 -8.87 -15.68
N GLN A 363 -19.03 -7.68 -15.45
CA GLN A 363 -18.27 -6.43 -15.62
C GLN A 363 -17.56 -6.04 -14.32
N THR A 364 -16.24 -5.89 -14.36
CA THR A 364 -15.39 -5.53 -13.21
C THR A 364 -15.80 -4.19 -12.56
N ALA A 365 -16.32 -3.25 -13.33
CA ALA A 365 -16.79 -1.96 -12.82
C ALA A 365 -18.05 -2.04 -11.93
N GLY A 366 -18.83 -3.12 -12.04
CA GLY A 366 -20.04 -3.37 -11.26
C GLY A 366 -19.86 -4.32 -10.08
N LEU A 367 -18.66 -4.90 -9.89
CA LEU A 367 -18.40 -5.83 -8.78
C LEU A 367 -18.30 -5.09 -7.44
N SER A 368 -18.78 -5.75 -6.36
CA SER A 368 -18.71 -5.19 -5.01
C SER A 368 -17.27 -4.91 -4.59
N ARG A 369 -17.07 -3.77 -3.94
CA ARG A 369 -15.81 -3.37 -3.31
C ARG A 369 -15.89 -3.46 -1.79
N GLU A 370 -16.90 -4.11 -1.27
CA GLU A 370 -16.95 -4.56 0.10
C GLU A 370 -16.01 -5.76 0.29
N HIS A 371 -15.54 -5.95 1.50
CA HIS A 371 -14.79 -7.16 1.82
C HIS A 371 -15.74 -8.28 2.24
N THR A 372 -15.29 -9.50 2.11
CA THR A 372 -16.03 -10.68 2.57
C THR A 372 -15.11 -11.57 3.38
N VAL A 373 -15.62 -12.03 4.53
CA VAL A 373 -14.97 -13.00 5.40
C VAL A 373 -15.77 -14.27 5.41
N VAL A 374 -15.13 -15.41 5.16
CA VAL A 374 -15.77 -16.75 5.22
C VAL A 374 -14.88 -17.73 5.97
N THR A 375 -15.51 -18.74 6.57
CA THR A 375 -14.85 -19.85 7.25
C THR A 375 -15.23 -21.16 6.55
N PRO A 376 -14.52 -21.52 5.45
CA PRO A 376 -14.89 -22.69 4.63
C PRO A 376 -14.67 -24.01 5.35
N LEU A 377 -13.70 -24.08 6.25
CA LEU A 377 -13.37 -25.22 7.09
C LEU A 377 -13.05 -24.77 8.51
N PRO A 378 -13.27 -25.61 9.52
CA PRO A 378 -12.79 -25.31 10.86
C PRO A 378 -11.28 -25.02 10.85
N GLY A 379 -10.86 -23.93 11.50
CA GLY A 379 -9.46 -23.50 11.54
C GLY A 379 -8.94 -22.77 10.31
N LEU A 380 -9.81 -22.43 9.32
CA LEU A 380 -9.44 -21.63 8.15
C LEU A 380 -10.43 -20.47 7.96
N VAL A 381 -9.91 -19.26 7.96
CA VAL A 381 -10.64 -18.03 7.62
C VAL A 381 -10.08 -17.48 6.32
N LEU A 382 -10.94 -17.08 5.39
CA LEU A 382 -10.57 -16.38 4.16
C LEU A 382 -11.10 -14.96 4.22
N ILE A 383 -10.29 -13.99 3.79
CA ILE A 383 -10.71 -12.61 3.60
C ILE A 383 -10.25 -12.10 2.25
N ALA A 384 -11.15 -11.52 1.48
CA ALA A 384 -10.85 -10.91 0.19
C ALA A 384 -11.74 -9.69 -0.09
N GLY A 385 -11.39 -8.90 -1.11
CA GLY A 385 -12.05 -7.65 -1.48
C GLY A 385 -11.62 -6.47 -0.61
N GLY A 386 -12.48 -5.46 -0.50
CA GLY A 386 -12.26 -4.28 0.35
C GLY A 386 -11.34 -3.22 -0.25
N LYS A 387 -10.88 -2.29 0.58
CA LYS A 387 -10.11 -1.10 0.19
C LYS A 387 -8.96 -0.83 1.15
N LEU A 388 -7.92 -0.16 0.65
CA LEU A 388 -6.80 0.34 1.48
C LEU A 388 -7.31 1.18 2.66
N THR A 389 -8.30 2.04 2.46
CA THR A 389 -8.85 2.94 3.49
C THR A 389 -9.43 2.17 4.67
N THR A 390 -10.14 1.07 4.42
CA THR A 390 -10.88 0.30 5.42
C THR A 390 -10.15 -0.96 5.90
N TYR A 391 -8.83 -1.05 5.67
CA TYR A 391 -8.03 -2.23 6.02
C TYR A 391 -8.22 -2.67 7.48
N ARG A 392 -8.40 -1.71 8.40
CA ARG A 392 -8.54 -1.98 9.83
C ARG A 392 -9.86 -2.69 10.13
N VAL A 393 -10.96 -2.27 9.50
CA VAL A 393 -12.27 -2.94 9.63
C VAL A 393 -12.19 -4.34 9.04
N MET A 394 -11.61 -4.49 7.86
CA MET A 394 -11.34 -5.80 7.24
C MET A 394 -10.57 -6.73 8.19
N ALA A 395 -9.51 -6.22 8.79
CA ALA A 395 -8.69 -6.97 9.73
C ALA A 395 -9.48 -7.38 10.98
N LYS A 396 -10.25 -6.45 11.55
CA LYS A 396 -11.13 -6.72 12.69
C LYS A 396 -12.09 -7.85 12.39
N ASP A 397 -12.79 -7.80 11.28
CA ASP A 397 -13.82 -8.80 10.93
C ASP A 397 -13.20 -10.18 10.66
N ALA A 398 -12.00 -10.24 10.06
CA ALA A 398 -11.27 -11.49 9.90
C ALA A 398 -10.82 -12.08 11.24
N VAL A 399 -10.36 -11.23 12.19
CA VAL A 399 -9.97 -11.70 13.52
C VAL A 399 -11.20 -12.05 14.37
N ASP A 400 -12.33 -11.37 14.22
CA ASP A 400 -13.59 -11.75 14.87
C ASP A 400 -14.03 -13.16 14.43
N ALA A 401 -13.92 -13.49 13.13
CA ALA A 401 -14.19 -14.83 12.61
C ALA A 401 -13.19 -15.87 13.16
N ALA A 402 -11.90 -15.53 13.21
CA ALA A 402 -10.87 -16.40 13.82
C ALA A 402 -11.13 -16.60 15.32
N ALA A 403 -11.50 -15.55 16.04
CA ALA A 403 -11.83 -15.56 17.45
C ALA A 403 -13.03 -16.49 17.76
N HIS A 404 -14.07 -16.43 16.92
CA HIS A 404 -15.20 -17.35 17.03
C HIS A 404 -14.77 -18.81 16.89
N SER A 405 -13.92 -19.10 15.90
CA SER A 405 -13.34 -20.44 15.71
C SER A 405 -12.51 -20.91 16.91
N LEU A 406 -11.74 -20.03 17.53
CA LEU A 406 -10.93 -20.29 18.73
C LEU A 406 -11.81 -20.47 19.98
N GLY A 407 -12.83 -19.62 20.19
CA GLY A 407 -13.73 -19.68 21.34
C GLY A 407 -14.49 -20.98 21.42
N THR A 408 -14.93 -21.54 20.29
CA THR A 408 -15.59 -22.85 20.21
C THR A 408 -14.67 -24.03 20.59
N THR A 409 -13.35 -23.82 20.48
CA THR A 409 -12.34 -24.87 20.71
C THR A 409 -11.69 -24.77 22.09
N THR A 410 -11.50 -23.55 22.64
CA THR A 410 -10.65 -23.31 23.81
C THR A 410 -11.36 -22.69 25.02
N ASN A 411 -12.66 -22.37 24.94
CA ASN A 411 -13.41 -21.60 25.96
C ASN A 411 -12.74 -20.23 26.30
N MET A 412 -11.92 -19.67 25.43
CA MET A 412 -11.31 -18.35 25.66
C MET A 412 -12.31 -17.23 25.37
N THR A 413 -12.46 -16.29 26.31
CA THR A 413 -13.11 -15.00 26.03
C THR A 413 -12.07 -14.06 25.44
N LEU A 414 -12.17 -13.78 24.15
CA LEU A 414 -11.26 -12.88 23.47
C LEU A 414 -11.67 -11.42 23.64
N ARG A 415 -10.68 -10.54 23.69
CA ARG A 415 -10.90 -9.10 23.78
C ARG A 415 -11.39 -8.54 22.46
N ASP A 416 -12.18 -7.47 22.54
CA ASP A 416 -12.54 -6.69 21.35
C ASP A 416 -11.31 -6.05 20.71
N SER A 417 -11.43 -5.70 19.41
CA SER A 417 -10.40 -4.93 18.71
C SER A 417 -10.17 -3.58 19.37
N ILE A 418 -8.89 -3.21 19.50
CA ILE A 418 -8.45 -1.91 20.01
C ILE A 418 -7.63 -1.13 18.97
N THR A 419 -7.59 -1.62 17.72
CA THR A 419 -6.73 -1.05 16.67
C THR A 419 -7.13 0.37 16.25
N ASP A 420 -8.32 0.82 16.59
CA ASP A 420 -8.76 2.22 16.48
C ASP A 420 -8.00 3.18 17.40
N LYS A 421 -7.30 2.66 18.41
CA LYS A 421 -6.53 3.40 19.43
C LYS A 421 -5.03 3.13 19.35
N VAL A 422 -4.62 2.12 18.60
CA VAL A 422 -3.20 1.74 18.45
C VAL A 422 -2.53 2.65 17.45
N ARG A 423 -1.73 3.59 17.94
CA ARG A 423 -0.88 4.43 17.07
C ARG A 423 0.16 3.56 16.36
N LEU A 424 0.30 3.75 15.05
CA LEU A 424 1.32 3.06 14.29
C LEU A 424 2.71 3.60 14.63
N VAL A 425 3.73 2.76 14.56
CA VAL A 425 5.12 3.17 14.85
C VAL A 425 5.49 4.41 14.04
N GLY A 426 6.17 5.36 14.68
CA GLY A 426 6.45 6.67 14.07
C GLY A 426 5.37 7.74 14.27
N ALA A 427 4.13 7.37 14.64
CA ALA A 427 3.10 8.36 14.96
C ALA A 427 3.35 9.04 16.31
N GLU A 428 3.87 8.29 17.27
CA GLU A 428 4.25 8.83 18.57
C GLU A 428 5.49 9.74 18.43
N GLY A 429 5.42 10.92 19.05
CA GLY A 429 6.50 11.91 18.98
C GLY A 429 6.60 12.68 17.65
N PHE A 430 5.81 12.35 16.62
CA PHE A 430 5.88 12.98 15.31
C PHE A 430 5.70 14.51 15.38
N GLU A 431 4.65 15.00 16.05
CA GLU A 431 4.39 16.44 16.18
C GLU A 431 5.56 17.17 16.86
N THR A 432 6.12 16.58 17.91
CA THR A 432 7.28 17.13 18.62
C THR A 432 8.48 17.24 17.69
N ARG A 433 8.80 16.18 16.93
CA ARG A 433 9.91 16.18 15.98
C ARG A 433 9.68 17.11 14.80
N SER A 434 8.44 17.19 14.29
CA SER A 434 8.05 18.12 13.25
C SER A 434 8.25 19.58 13.68
N ASN A 435 7.87 19.92 14.91
CA ASN A 435 8.12 21.25 15.48
C ASN A 435 9.63 21.54 15.67
N GLN A 436 10.44 20.51 15.86
CA GLN A 436 11.90 20.61 16.02
C GLN A 436 12.69 20.51 14.71
N ARG A 437 12.04 20.44 13.53
CA ARG A 437 12.70 20.14 12.25
C ARG A 437 13.91 21.04 11.92
N VAL A 438 13.85 22.33 12.26
CA VAL A 438 14.98 23.26 12.06
C VAL A 438 16.14 22.93 13.00
N LEU A 439 15.86 22.54 14.24
CA LEU A 439 16.88 22.11 15.20
C LEU A 439 17.53 20.78 14.76
N LEU A 440 16.72 19.82 14.30
CA LEU A 440 17.19 18.54 13.76
C LEU A 440 18.10 18.78 12.54
N ALA A 441 17.71 19.68 11.62
CA ALA A 441 18.53 20.06 10.48
C ALA A 441 19.91 20.61 10.90
N ARG A 442 19.94 21.52 11.86
CA ARG A 442 21.20 22.10 12.38
C ARG A 442 22.08 21.04 13.05
N ARG A 443 21.52 20.11 13.81
CA ARG A 443 22.27 19.07 14.53
C ARG A 443 22.83 18.00 13.60
N SER A 444 22.04 17.57 12.60
CA SER A 444 22.45 16.53 11.64
C SER A 444 23.36 17.06 10.53
N GLY A 445 23.31 18.37 10.24
CA GLY A 445 23.95 18.98 9.08
C GLY A 445 23.17 18.77 7.78
N LEU A 446 21.95 18.23 7.85
CA LEU A 446 21.07 18.05 6.71
C LEU A 446 20.27 19.33 6.42
N HIS A 447 19.90 19.54 5.16
CA HIS A 447 18.95 20.58 4.79
C HIS A 447 17.56 20.27 5.38
N VAL A 448 16.79 21.32 5.76
CA VAL A 448 15.47 21.15 6.38
C VAL A 448 14.50 20.34 5.52
N ALA A 449 14.56 20.46 4.20
CA ALA A 449 13.73 19.65 3.29
C ALA A 449 14.02 18.13 3.40
N ARG A 450 15.26 17.74 3.73
CA ARG A 450 15.61 16.35 4.02
C ARG A 450 14.99 15.88 5.32
N ILE A 451 14.99 16.73 6.33
CA ILE A 451 14.32 16.44 7.61
C ILE A 451 12.80 16.28 7.39
N ASP A 452 12.18 17.15 6.58
CA ASP A 452 10.76 17.07 6.26
C ASP A 452 10.44 15.75 5.49
N HIS A 453 11.32 15.36 4.56
CA HIS A 453 11.22 14.06 3.86
C HIS A 453 11.29 12.88 4.86
N LEU A 454 12.31 12.84 5.72
CA LEU A 454 12.48 11.77 6.70
C LEU A 454 11.33 11.74 7.74
N LEU A 455 10.86 12.89 8.21
CA LEU A 455 9.71 12.99 9.10
C LEU A 455 8.44 12.44 8.46
N GLY A 456 8.24 12.73 7.17
CA GLY A 456 7.09 12.23 6.42
C GLY A 456 7.12 10.73 6.14
N ARG A 457 8.24 10.05 6.36
CA ARG A 457 8.43 8.61 6.13
C ARG A 457 8.55 7.84 7.44
N HIS A 458 9.27 8.37 8.41
CA HIS A 458 9.63 7.69 9.66
C HIS A 458 8.96 8.31 10.89
N GLY A 459 8.39 9.52 10.76
CA GLY A 459 7.72 10.20 11.88
C GLY A 459 8.64 10.42 13.07
N GLY A 460 8.18 10.03 14.26
CA GLY A 460 8.95 10.10 15.50
C GLY A 460 10.18 9.19 15.54
N LEU A 461 10.28 8.20 14.64
CA LEU A 461 11.46 7.33 14.49
C LEU A 461 12.59 7.97 13.67
N ILE A 462 12.47 9.24 13.28
CA ILE A 462 13.52 9.96 12.54
C ILE A 462 14.87 9.90 13.26
N ASP A 463 14.88 9.85 14.59
CA ASP A 463 16.12 9.78 15.38
C ASP A 463 16.94 8.53 15.04
N ASP A 464 16.30 7.39 14.78
CA ASP A 464 17.00 6.14 14.41
C ASP A 464 17.79 6.35 13.11
N VAL A 465 17.21 7.05 12.11
CA VAL A 465 17.90 7.38 10.85
C VAL A 465 19.02 8.41 11.07
N LEU A 466 18.78 9.41 11.91
CA LEU A 466 19.79 10.44 12.22
C LEU A 466 20.96 9.84 13.01
N ASP A 467 20.72 8.88 13.88
CA ASP A 467 21.76 8.15 14.61
C ASP A 467 22.65 7.34 13.67
N LEU A 468 22.09 6.66 12.64
CA LEU A 468 22.87 6.02 11.58
C LEU A 468 23.79 7.02 10.87
N ILE A 469 23.30 8.19 10.52
CA ILE A 469 24.10 9.27 9.90
C ILE A 469 25.17 9.78 10.86
N GLN A 470 24.88 9.89 12.15
CA GLN A 470 25.85 10.32 13.15
C GLN A 470 26.99 9.30 13.31
N GLN A 471 26.68 8.01 13.32
CA GLN A 471 27.64 6.91 13.41
C GLN A 471 28.50 6.78 12.15
N ARG A 472 27.88 6.94 10.97
CA ARG A 472 28.53 6.78 9.66
C ARG A 472 28.20 7.99 8.76
N ARG A 473 29.01 9.04 8.80
CA ARG A 473 28.77 10.30 8.07
C ARG A 473 28.51 10.17 6.58
N PRO A 474 29.12 9.24 5.81
CA PRO A 474 28.78 9.02 4.39
C PRO A 474 27.32 8.68 4.14
N LEU A 475 26.58 8.17 5.13
CA LEU A 475 25.16 7.86 5.00
C LEU A 475 24.27 9.11 4.84
N ALA A 476 24.80 10.32 5.10
CA ALA A 476 24.11 11.58 4.82
C ALA A 476 24.08 11.94 3.33
N LEU A 477 24.84 11.23 2.49
CA LEU A 477 24.89 11.51 1.07
C LEU A 477 23.64 11.01 0.36
N PRO A 478 23.14 11.75 -0.65
CA PRO A 478 22.08 11.26 -1.50
C PRO A 478 22.55 10.06 -2.34
N LEU A 479 21.60 9.23 -2.74
CA LEU A 479 21.86 8.12 -3.66
C LEU A 479 22.07 8.67 -5.08
N GLU A 480 23.04 8.13 -5.81
CA GLU A 480 23.31 8.52 -7.17
C GLU A 480 22.09 8.29 -8.08
N GLY A 481 21.66 9.31 -8.80
CA GLY A 481 20.47 9.23 -9.66
C GLY A 481 19.13 9.21 -8.94
N ALA A 482 19.13 9.35 -7.60
CA ALA A 482 17.93 9.38 -6.77
C ALA A 482 18.12 10.36 -5.60
N ASP A 483 18.40 11.61 -5.94
CA ASP A 483 18.83 12.65 -5.00
C ASP A 483 17.84 12.91 -3.84
N ASP A 484 16.59 12.53 -3.96
CA ASP A 484 15.60 12.69 -2.89
C ASP A 484 15.78 11.68 -1.74
N TYR A 485 16.59 10.63 -1.92
CA TYR A 485 16.83 9.58 -0.94
C TYR A 485 18.28 9.56 -0.46
N LEU A 486 18.46 9.28 0.83
CA LEU A 486 19.79 9.21 1.46
C LEU A 486 20.26 7.75 1.58
N ALA A 487 21.58 7.55 1.57
CA ALA A 487 22.19 6.25 1.83
C ALA A 487 21.74 5.64 3.19
N ALA A 488 21.47 6.49 4.19
CA ALA A 488 20.93 6.06 5.48
C ALA A 488 19.57 5.34 5.38
N GLU A 489 18.74 5.70 4.41
CA GLU A 489 17.42 5.08 4.22
C GLU A 489 17.57 3.64 3.71
N VAL A 490 18.63 3.33 2.96
CA VAL A 490 18.94 1.95 2.53
C VAL A 490 19.35 1.10 3.73
N VAL A 491 20.24 1.59 4.57
CA VAL A 491 20.64 0.90 5.82
C VAL A 491 19.43 0.68 6.72
N TYR A 492 18.58 1.72 6.88
CA TYR A 492 17.36 1.62 7.68
C TYR A 492 16.37 0.60 7.10
N ALA A 493 16.26 0.56 5.76
CA ALA A 493 15.40 -0.42 5.06
C ALA A 493 15.80 -1.86 5.38
N VAL A 494 17.09 -2.18 5.44
CA VAL A 494 17.60 -3.50 5.78
C VAL A 494 17.46 -3.79 7.28
N THR A 495 17.94 -2.87 8.13
CA THR A 495 18.07 -3.12 9.57
C THR A 495 16.78 -2.96 10.37
N HIS A 496 15.78 -2.20 9.83
CA HIS A 496 14.55 -1.88 10.53
C HIS A 496 13.27 -2.21 9.77
N GLU A 497 13.35 -2.37 8.45
CA GLU A 497 12.16 -2.55 7.61
C GLU A 497 12.19 -3.85 6.79
N GLY A 498 13.12 -4.76 7.08
CA GLY A 498 13.14 -6.12 6.59
C GLY A 498 13.42 -6.27 5.09
N ALA A 499 14.05 -5.28 4.45
CA ALA A 499 14.46 -5.40 3.06
C ALA A 499 15.58 -6.44 2.92
N ARG A 500 15.42 -7.36 1.96
CA ARG A 500 16.37 -8.46 1.72
C ARG A 500 16.89 -8.50 0.29
N HIS A 501 16.18 -7.89 -0.64
CA HIS A 501 16.53 -7.82 -2.05
C HIS A 501 16.55 -6.38 -2.54
N LEU A 502 17.26 -6.14 -3.63
CA LEU A 502 17.44 -4.80 -4.18
C LEU A 502 16.12 -4.14 -4.56
N ASP A 503 15.17 -4.90 -5.10
CA ASP A 503 13.84 -4.41 -5.47
C ASP A 503 12.97 -4.06 -4.25
N ASP A 504 13.18 -4.70 -3.07
CA ASP A 504 12.50 -4.30 -1.84
C ASP A 504 12.81 -2.85 -1.50
N VAL A 505 14.08 -2.44 -1.66
CA VAL A 505 14.53 -1.06 -1.39
C VAL A 505 14.04 -0.12 -2.48
N LEU A 506 14.31 -0.41 -3.76
CA LEU A 506 14.07 0.51 -4.86
C LEU A 506 12.58 0.73 -5.15
N GLU A 507 11.73 -0.27 -4.91
CA GLU A 507 10.29 -0.17 -5.21
C GLU A 507 9.43 0.18 -3.98
N ARG A 508 9.76 -0.38 -2.79
CA ARG A 508 8.84 -0.38 -1.63
C ARG A 508 9.35 0.36 -0.41
N ARG A 509 10.66 0.32 -0.11
CA ARG A 509 11.23 1.12 1.01
C ARG A 509 11.52 2.55 0.60
N THR A 510 11.94 2.74 -0.66
CA THR A 510 11.95 4.01 -1.36
C THR A 510 10.87 3.99 -2.45
N ARG A 511 10.85 4.95 -3.32
CA ARG A 511 9.99 4.96 -4.52
C ARG A 511 10.82 5.25 -5.77
N ILE A 512 12.11 4.99 -5.69
CA ILE A 512 13.08 5.30 -6.75
C ILE A 512 12.65 4.71 -8.09
N SER A 513 12.17 3.45 -8.10
CA SER A 513 11.74 2.78 -9.33
C SER A 513 10.61 3.50 -10.08
N MET A 514 9.78 4.29 -9.41
CA MET A 514 8.67 5.01 -10.06
C MET A 514 8.89 6.52 -10.14
N GLU A 515 9.85 7.07 -9.39
CA GLU A 515 10.10 8.52 -9.26
C GLU A 515 11.33 8.98 -10.04
N THR A 516 12.01 8.07 -10.74
CA THR A 516 13.17 8.40 -11.58
C THR A 516 12.97 7.92 -13.00
N PHE A 517 13.36 8.74 -13.96
CA PHE A 517 13.21 8.42 -15.40
C PHE A 517 13.94 7.12 -15.81
N ASP A 518 15.09 6.86 -15.20
CA ASP A 518 15.84 5.63 -15.44
C ASP A 518 15.35 4.44 -14.59
N ARG A 519 14.28 4.62 -13.80
CA ARG A 519 13.70 3.58 -12.92
C ARG A 519 14.68 3.09 -11.86
N GLY A 520 15.62 3.93 -11.43
CA GLY A 520 16.61 3.58 -10.42
C GLY A 520 17.81 2.78 -10.94
N VAL A 521 17.97 2.66 -12.26
CA VAL A 521 19.10 1.92 -12.88
C VAL A 521 20.44 2.48 -12.41
N ARG A 522 20.60 3.81 -12.32
CA ARG A 522 21.83 4.43 -11.80
C ARG A 522 22.02 4.23 -10.30
N ALA A 523 20.94 4.20 -9.54
CA ALA A 523 20.99 4.02 -8.09
C ALA A 523 21.31 2.55 -7.69
N ALA A 524 20.90 1.59 -8.52
CA ALA A 524 20.96 0.16 -8.21
C ALA A 524 22.33 -0.33 -7.73
N PRO A 525 23.48 -0.03 -8.40
CA PRO A 525 24.79 -0.50 -7.92
C PRO A 525 25.18 0.08 -6.57
N GLY A 526 24.90 1.37 -6.33
CA GLY A 526 25.19 2.03 -5.06
C GLY A 526 24.34 1.48 -3.90
N VAL A 527 23.05 1.24 -4.16
CA VAL A 527 22.13 0.62 -3.20
C VAL A 527 22.54 -0.81 -2.89
N ALA A 528 22.86 -1.62 -3.91
CA ALA A 528 23.32 -3.00 -3.73
C ALA A 528 24.60 -3.08 -2.88
N LYS A 529 25.55 -2.15 -3.09
CA LYS A 529 26.76 -2.08 -2.27
C LYS A 529 26.46 -1.82 -0.79
N ILE A 530 25.53 -0.88 -0.50
CA ILE A 530 25.14 -0.60 0.89
C ILE A 530 24.42 -1.81 1.50
N MET A 531 23.56 -2.48 0.73
CA MET A 531 22.86 -3.69 1.19
C MET A 531 23.84 -4.83 1.44
N ALA A 532 24.86 -4.98 0.59
CA ALA A 532 25.90 -6.00 0.76
C ALA A 532 26.62 -5.86 2.10
N ASP A 533 26.98 -4.63 2.51
CA ASP A 533 27.60 -4.34 3.80
C ASP A 533 26.71 -4.72 5.01
N GLU A 534 25.38 -4.62 4.87
CA GLU A 534 24.41 -4.89 5.94
C GLU A 534 23.89 -6.35 5.94
N LEU A 535 24.01 -7.07 4.81
CA LEU A 535 23.49 -8.43 4.62
C LEU A 535 24.60 -9.48 4.44
N ASP A 536 25.87 -9.07 4.59
CA ASP A 536 27.04 -9.91 4.37
C ASP A 536 27.05 -10.59 2.98
N TRP A 537 26.61 -9.86 1.93
CA TRP A 537 26.68 -10.34 0.56
C TRP A 537 28.11 -10.27 0.05
N ASP A 538 28.52 -11.28 -0.69
CA ASP A 538 29.74 -11.21 -1.48
C ASP A 538 29.53 -10.39 -2.78
N GLU A 539 30.62 -10.11 -3.49
CA GLU A 539 30.57 -9.33 -4.74
C GLU A 539 29.73 -10.02 -5.81
N GLN A 540 29.72 -11.35 -5.85
CA GLN A 540 28.94 -12.11 -6.80
C GLN A 540 27.44 -11.94 -6.55
N ARG A 541 27.01 -12.08 -5.29
CA ARG A 541 25.61 -11.88 -4.91
C ARG A 541 25.16 -10.45 -5.16
N ALA A 542 25.95 -9.45 -4.79
CA ALA A 542 25.62 -8.05 -5.06
C ALA A 542 25.44 -7.76 -6.57
N LYS A 543 26.30 -8.37 -7.40
CA LYS A 543 26.18 -8.27 -8.86
C LYS A 543 24.91 -8.96 -9.38
N GLU A 544 24.58 -10.14 -8.90
CA GLU A 544 23.38 -10.88 -9.28
C GLU A 544 22.10 -10.08 -8.99
N GLU A 545 22.01 -9.42 -7.84
CA GLU A 545 20.90 -8.53 -7.46
C GLU A 545 20.77 -7.36 -8.44
N VAL A 546 21.88 -6.71 -8.79
CA VAL A 546 21.88 -5.61 -9.77
C VAL A 546 21.47 -6.13 -11.15
N ASP A 547 22.08 -7.22 -11.63
CA ASP A 547 21.77 -7.79 -12.94
C ASP A 547 20.30 -8.22 -13.04
N HIS A 548 19.76 -8.80 -11.96
CA HIS A 548 18.35 -9.16 -11.87
C HIS A 548 17.46 -7.92 -11.98
N TYR A 549 17.72 -6.88 -11.19
CA TYR A 549 16.95 -5.64 -11.21
C TYR A 549 16.98 -4.98 -12.62
N LEU A 550 18.15 -4.90 -13.25
CA LEU A 550 18.30 -4.31 -14.57
C LEU A 550 17.49 -5.07 -15.64
N ARG A 551 17.57 -6.41 -15.65
CA ARG A 551 16.77 -7.23 -16.58
C ARG A 551 15.27 -7.01 -16.35
N ARG A 552 14.84 -6.90 -15.10
CA ARG A 552 13.45 -6.65 -14.74
C ARG A 552 12.96 -5.30 -15.26
N ILE A 553 13.75 -4.22 -15.10
CA ILE A 553 13.41 -2.89 -15.64
C ILE A 553 13.35 -2.91 -17.17
N GLU A 554 14.26 -3.63 -17.81
CA GLU A 554 14.23 -3.77 -19.27
C GLU A 554 12.97 -4.51 -19.75
N ALA A 555 12.61 -5.62 -19.10
CA ALA A 555 11.37 -6.36 -19.38
C ALA A 555 10.12 -5.48 -19.18
N GLU A 556 10.12 -4.65 -18.13
CA GLU A 556 9.05 -3.68 -17.89
C GLU A 556 8.92 -2.65 -19.01
N ARG A 557 10.04 -2.07 -19.45
CA ARG A 557 10.05 -1.13 -20.57
C ARG A 557 9.60 -1.79 -21.87
N ARG A 558 10.04 -3.02 -22.15
CA ARG A 558 9.59 -3.78 -23.32
C ARG A 558 8.09 -4.07 -23.29
N SER A 559 7.52 -4.39 -22.12
CA SER A 559 6.09 -4.62 -21.97
C SER A 559 5.26 -3.39 -22.33
N GLN A 560 5.75 -2.20 -22.00
CA GLN A 560 5.07 -0.92 -22.27
C GLN A 560 5.05 -0.53 -23.76
N LEU A 561 5.82 -1.21 -24.58
CA LEU A 561 5.82 -1.04 -26.06
C LEU A 561 4.82 -1.99 -26.75
N GLN A 562 4.32 -3.00 -26.04
CA GLN A 562 3.40 -3.98 -26.58
C GLN A 562 1.97 -3.42 -26.61
N VAL A 563 1.21 -3.77 -27.66
CA VAL A 563 -0.13 -3.23 -27.88
C VAL A 563 -1.16 -3.95 -26.99
N THR A 564 -1.03 -5.26 -26.86
CA THR A 564 -1.97 -6.10 -26.11
C THR A 564 -1.45 -6.48 -24.74
N ASP A 565 -2.34 -6.79 -23.83
CA ASP A 565 -2.00 -7.27 -22.48
C ASP A 565 -1.27 -8.61 -22.52
N GLU A 566 -1.63 -9.50 -23.44
CA GLU A 566 -0.98 -10.80 -23.62
C GLU A 566 0.50 -10.65 -24.05
N GLU A 567 0.76 -9.77 -25.01
CA GLU A 567 2.13 -9.50 -25.46
C GLU A 567 2.94 -8.79 -24.38
N ALA A 568 2.31 -7.87 -23.65
CA ALA A 568 2.95 -7.15 -22.55
C ALA A 568 3.30 -8.10 -21.39
N ASP A 569 2.42 -9.01 -21.03
CA ASP A 569 2.66 -10.04 -20.04
C ASP A 569 3.80 -10.97 -20.47
N ARG A 570 3.79 -11.47 -21.70
CA ARG A 570 4.86 -12.30 -22.24
C ARG A 570 6.22 -11.61 -22.18
N ALA A 571 6.29 -10.32 -22.52
CA ALA A 571 7.53 -9.54 -22.44
C ALA A 571 8.04 -9.40 -20.99
N ARG A 572 7.14 -9.40 -19.99
CA ARG A 572 7.50 -9.40 -18.56
C ARG A 572 8.08 -10.74 -18.11
N HIS A 573 7.54 -11.85 -18.61
CA HIS A 573 7.95 -13.22 -18.25
C HIS A 573 9.29 -13.66 -18.83
N GLU A 574 9.86 -12.94 -19.78
CA GLU A 574 11.21 -13.23 -20.27
C GLU A 574 12.30 -13.07 -19.20
N VAL A 575 11.92 -12.53 -18.04
CA VAL A 575 12.78 -12.42 -16.86
C VAL A 575 12.08 -13.16 -15.70
N GLU A 576 12.66 -14.28 -15.29
CA GLU A 576 12.25 -14.98 -14.07
C GLU A 576 12.41 -14.07 -12.85
N VAL A 577 11.44 -14.16 -11.93
CA VAL A 577 11.34 -13.30 -10.73
C VAL A 577 11.64 -14.10 -9.48
#